data_7376d7c94c202104cc363c606a447886
#
_entry.id   7376d7c94c202104cc363c606a447886
#
_cell.length_a   1.000
_cell.length_b   1.000
_cell.length_c   1.000
_cell.angle_alpha   90.00
_cell.angle_beta   90.00
_cell.angle_gamma   90.00
#
_symmetry.space_group_name_H-M   'P 1'
#
loop_
_entity.id
_entity.type
_entity.pdbx_description
1 polymer ?
#
loop_
_entity_poly.entity_id
_entity_poly.type
_entity_poly.pdbx_seq_one_letter_code
_entity_poly.pdbx_strand_id
1 'polypeptide(L)'
;MTDPNLSLVAALLDRSGSMYTIVDDTCGGFDSFIATERAADVETVVSLAQFDTEYEQVYSHRPIADVPPLSLEPRGGTALLDAIGRFVTQVGSDLASRPEEDRPGAVTVLVMTDGMENSSREWTVDAVRALIRQQEEQYAWTFVFLGANMDAVDVGTSMGFSADRSLTYAAAPDQVRNAYEAVSNLQTRGRKSRRAGRPVEGFTTGERDSTAPR
;
A
#
# COMPACT_ATOMS: atom_id res chain seq x y z
N MET A 1 11.04 -22.63 -1.46
CA MET A 1 11.67 -21.34 -1.06
C MET A 1 11.17 -20.31 -2.06
N THR A 2 10.65 -19.17 -1.58
CA THR A 2 10.14 -18.07 -2.44
C THR A 2 11.23 -17.50 -3.34
N ASP A 3 10.85 -16.92 -4.49
CA ASP A 3 11.79 -16.28 -5.42
C ASP A 3 12.32 -14.95 -4.83
N PRO A 4 13.61 -14.87 -4.48
CA PRO A 4 14.20 -13.67 -3.90
C PRO A 4 14.36 -12.50 -4.90
N ASN A 5 14.22 -12.77 -6.20
CA ASN A 5 14.33 -11.76 -7.27
C ASN A 5 12.98 -11.19 -7.67
N LEU A 6 11.87 -11.81 -7.24
CA LEU A 6 10.52 -11.36 -7.53
C LEU A 6 9.96 -10.55 -6.35
N SER A 7 9.40 -9.39 -6.64
CA SER A 7 8.69 -8.52 -5.67
C SER A 7 7.23 -8.37 -6.05
N LEU A 8 6.34 -8.32 -5.06
CA LEU A 8 4.94 -7.94 -5.23
C LEU A 8 4.71 -6.58 -4.56
N VAL A 9 4.16 -5.65 -5.33
CA VAL A 9 3.52 -4.43 -4.83
C VAL A 9 2.02 -4.64 -4.87
N ALA A 10 1.39 -4.72 -3.70
CA ALA A 10 -0.06 -4.86 -3.56
C ALA A 10 -0.63 -3.52 -3.08
N ALA A 11 -1.27 -2.76 -3.96
CA ALA A 11 -1.82 -1.44 -3.67
C ALA A 11 -3.34 -1.50 -3.47
N LEU A 12 -3.80 -0.92 -2.36
CA LEU A 12 -5.20 -0.72 -2.03
C LEU A 12 -5.46 0.78 -1.95
N LEU A 13 -6.22 1.32 -2.89
CA LEU A 13 -6.43 2.75 -3.04
C LEU A 13 -7.89 3.12 -2.76
N ASP A 14 -8.05 4.08 -1.87
CA ASP A 14 -9.33 4.72 -1.60
C ASP A 14 -9.81 5.48 -2.82
N ARG A 15 -11.08 5.27 -3.18
CA ARG A 15 -11.82 6.08 -4.15
C ARG A 15 -13.12 6.61 -3.54
N SER A 16 -13.17 6.82 -2.23
CA SER A 16 -14.31 7.45 -1.57
C SER A 16 -14.50 8.89 -2.06
N GLY A 17 -15.67 9.46 -1.78
CA GLY A 17 -16.04 10.78 -2.29
C GLY A 17 -15.08 11.91 -1.90
N SER A 18 -14.38 11.81 -0.77
CA SER A 18 -13.36 12.78 -0.34
C SER A 18 -12.17 12.86 -1.29
N MET A 19 -11.80 11.75 -1.93
CA MET A 19 -10.69 11.68 -2.90
C MET A 19 -10.87 12.58 -4.13
N TYR A 20 -12.08 13.12 -4.37
CA TYR A 20 -12.37 13.96 -5.53
C TYR A 20 -11.41 15.15 -5.67
N THR A 21 -10.96 15.71 -4.55
CA THR A 21 -10.09 16.89 -4.55
C THR A 21 -8.64 16.60 -4.90
N ILE A 22 -8.21 15.33 -4.82
CA ILE A 22 -6.83 14.88 -5.06
C ILE A 22 -6.73 13.72 -6.05
N VAL A 23 -7.80 13.44 -6.80
CA VAL A 23 -7.87 12.28 -7.70
C VAL A 23 -6.77 12.32 -8.77
N ASP A 24 -6.58 13.47 -9.43
CA ASP A 24 -5.57 13.64 -10.47
C ASP A 24 -4.15 13.50 -9.90
N ASP A 25 -3.91 14.06 -8.72
CA ASP A 25 -2.63 13.97 -8.04
C ASP A 25 -2.34 12.53 -7.58
N THR A 26 -3.36 11.82 -7.11
CA THR A 26 -3.26 10.41 -6.72
C THR A 26 -2.95 9.54 -7.93
N CYS A 27 -3.65 9.74 -9.05
CA CYS A 27 -3.39 9.01 -10.29
C CYS A 27 -1.97 9.28 -10.79
N GLY A 28 -1.58 10.55 -10.92
CA GLY A 28 -0.25 10.94 -11.39
C GLY A 28 0.88 10.48 -10.46
N GLY A 29 0.65 10.54 -9.14
CA GLY A 29 1.60 10.04 -8.13
C GLY A 29 1.80 8.54 -8.20
N PHE A 30 0.70 7.77 -8.31
CA PHE A 30 0.78 6.32 -8.48
C PHE A 30 1.48 5.92 -9.77
N ASP A 31 1.15 6.57 -10.89
CA ASP A 31 1.79 6.30 -12.18
C ASP A 31 3.29 6.58 -12.14
N SER A 32 3.70 7.65 -11.46
CA SER A 32 5.12 7.98 -11.23
C SER A 32 5.81 6.95 -10.34
N PHE A 33 5.12 6.46 -9.30
CA PHE A 33 5.60 5.37 -8.45
C PHE A 33 5.80 4.09 -9.27
N ILE A 34 4.82 3.67 -10.08
CA ILE A 34 4.94 2.50 -10.96
C ILE A 34 6.09 2.68 -11.97
N ALA A 35 6.27 3.87 -12.53
CA ALA A 35 7.39 4.14 -13.44
C ALA A 35 8.75 4.00 -12.74
N THR A 36 8.86 4.47 -11.50
CA THR A 36 10.08 4.34 -10.68
C THR A 36 10.38 2.87 -10.36
N GLU A 37 9.37 2.12 -9.93
CA GLU A 37 9.52 0.69 -9.63
C GLU A 37 9.81 -0.14 -10.89
N ARG A 38 9.24 0.23 -12.04
CA ARG A 38 9.55 -0.38 -13.34
C ARG A 38 11.00 -0.19 -13.78
N ALA A 39 11.59 0.95 -13.43
CA ALA A 39 13.00 1.25 -13.73
C ALA A 39 13.98 0.57 -12.76
N ALA A 40 13.49 -0.02 -11.67
CA ALA A 40 14.33 -0.74 -10.71
C ALA A 40 14.79 -2.09 -11.30
N ASP A 41 16.00 -2.49 -10.95
CA ASP A 41 16.58 -3.79 -11.37
C ASP A 41 16.07 -4.95 -10.49
N VAL A 42 14.74 -5.12 -10.47
CA VAL A 42 14.03 -6.19 -9.74
C VAL A 42 12.76 -6.55 -10.49
N GLU A 43 12.54 -7.83 -10.75
CA GLU A 43 11.29 -8.28 -11.31
C GLU A 43 10.15 -7.96 -10.34
N THR A 44 9.15 -7.24 -10.83
CA THR A 44 8.04 -6.79 -9.99
C THR A 44 6.70 -7.10 -10.64
N VAL A 45 5.80 -7.65 -9.85
CA VAL A 45 4.38 -7.78 -10.20
C VAL A 45 3.54 -6.86 -9.31
N VAL A 46 2.40 -6.42 -9.81
CA VAL A 46 1.52 -5.48 -9.11
C VAL A 46 0.12 -6.07 -9.00
N SER A 47 -0.46 -5.98 -7.81
CA SER A 47 -1.88 -6.18 -7.57
C SER A 47 -2.50 -4.84 -7.17
N LEU A 48 -3.63 -4.49 -7.75
CA LEU A 48 -4.36 -3.27 -7.45
C LEU A 48 -5.80 -3.58 -7.10
N ALA A 49 -6.25 -3.05 -5.98
CA ALA A 49 -7.66 -2.95 -5.66
C ALA A 49 -8.02 -1.49 -5.32
N GLN A 50 -9.27 -1.15 -5.55
CA GLN A 50 -9.87 0.13 -5.20
C GLN A 50 -11.06 -0.11 -4.27
N PHE A 51 -11.33 0.83 -3.40
CA PHE A 51 -12.48 0.73 -2.50
C PHE A 51 -13.14 2.08 -2.23
N ASP A 52 -14.42 2.00 -1.98
CA ASP A 52 -15.30 3.02 -1.42
C ASP A 52 -16.22 2.34 -0.39
N THR A 53 -17.54 2.33 -0.55
CA THR A 53 -18.48 1.42 0.14
C THR A 53 -18.45 0.01 -0.44
N GLU A 54 -17.81 -0.15 -1.61
CA GLU A 54 -17.61 -1.41 -2.32
C GLU A 54 -16.11 -1.66 -2.50
N TYR A 55 -15.74 -2.92 -2.67
CA TYR A 55 -14.38 -3.36 -2.97
C TYR A 55 -14.30 -3.86 -4.40
N GLU A 56 -13.28 -3.43 -5.14
CA GLU A 56 -13.04 -3.86 -6.51
C GLU A 56 -11.56 -4.24 -6.69
N GLN A 57 -11.30 -5.49 -7.07
CA GLN A 57 -9.98 -5.88 -7.55
C GLN A 57 -9.83 -5.53 -9.02
N VAL A 58 -8.93 -4.58 -9.30
CA VAL A 58 -8.69 -4.09 -10.67
C VAL A 58 -7.81 -5.09 -11.44
N TYR A 59 -6.72 -5.54 -10.82
CA TYR A 59 -5.87 -6.61 -11.35
C TYR A 59 -5.07 -7.30 -10.23
N SER A 60 -4.63 -8.53 -10.49
CA SER A 60 -3.79 -9.33 -9.59
C SER A 60 -2.54 -9.82 -10.32
N HIS A 61 -1.38 -9.73 -9.66
CA HIS A 61 -0.09 -10.24 -10.15
C HIS A 61 0.24 -9.83 -11.59
N ARG A 62 -0.10 -8.61 -11.98
CA ARG A 62 0.22 -8.09 -13.30
C ARG A 62 1.70 -7.72 -13.37
N PRO A 63 2.47 -8.19 -14.39
CA PRO A 63 3.83 -7.72 -14.60
C PRO A 63 3.86 -6.18 -14.64
N ILE A 64 4.82 -5.57 -13.96
CA ILE A 64 4.87 -4.10 -13.84
C ILE A 64 4.97 -3.40 -15.19
N ALA A 65 5.57 -4.06 -16.18
CA ALA A 65 5.66 -3.55 -17.56
C ALA A 65 4.27 -3.32 -18.20
N ASP A 66 3.28 -4.14 -17.80
CA ASP A 66 1.94 -4.15 -18.37
C ASP A 66 0.91 -3.37 -17.52
N VAL A 67 1.35 -2.73 -16.42
CA VAL A 67 0.47 -1.92 -15.58
C VAL A 67 0.02 -0.67 -16.34
N PRO A 68 -1.30 -0.50 -16.55
CA PRO A 68 -1.84 0.68 -17.22
C PRO A 68 -1.81 1.91 -16.30
N PRO A 69 -1.98 3.12 -16.85
CA PRO A 69 -2.24 4.31 -16.03
C PRO A 69 -3.41 4.09 -15.08
N LEU A 70 -3.30 4.65 -13.87
CA LEU A 70 -4.33 4.55 -12.85
C LEU A 70 -5.58 5.36 -13.26
N SER A 71 -6.74 4.77 -13.03
CA SER A 71 -8.03 5.47 -13.12
C SER A 71 -8.77 5.30 -11.80
N LEU A 72 -9.18 6.40 -11.19
CA LEU A 72 -10.00 6.46 -9.99
C LEU A 72 -11.27 7.24 -10.29
N GLU A 73 -12.42 6.71 -9.87
CA GLU A 73 -13.72 7.38 -9.96
C GLU A 73 -14.26 7.57 -8.53
N PRO A 74 -14.01 8.73 -7.90
CA PRO A 74 -14.41 8.97 -6.51
C PRO A 74 -15.93 8.90 -6.31
N ARG A 75 -16.36 8.11 -5.29
CA ARG A 75 -17.78 7.92 -4.94
C ARG A 75 -17.94 7.30 -3.54
N GLY A 76 -19.14 7.38 -2.99
CA GLY A 76 -19.51 6.63 -1.78
C GLY A 76 -18.79 7.07 -0.51
N GLY A 77 -18.81 6.21 0.49
CA GLY A 77 -18.12 6.34 1.77
C GLY A 77 -16.83 5.51 1.79
N THR A 78 -16.26 5.31 3.00
CA THR A 78 -14.96 4.69 3.21
C THR A 78 -15.09 3.41 4.05
N ALA A 79 -15.19 2.24 3.41
CA ALA A 79 -15.22 0.93 4.06
C ALA A 79 -13.77 0.37 4.19
N LEU A 80 -12.92 1.08 4.91
CA LEU A 80 -11.48 0.82 4.99
C LEU A 80 -11.15 -0.54 5.59
N LEU A 81 -11.81 -0.92 6.70
CA LEU A 81 -11.53 -2.20 7.37
C LEU A 81 -11.94 -3.38 6.50
N ASP A 82 -13.11 -3.30 5.85
CA ASP A 82 -13.59 -4.34 4.93
C ASP A 82 -12.64 -4.47 3.73
N ALA A 83 -12.19 -3.34 3.19
CA ALA A 83 -11.26 -3.31 2.07
C ALA A 83 -9.90 -3.94 2.42
N ILE A 84 -9.30 -3.56 3.56
CA ILE A 84 -8.01 -4.13 4.02
C ILE A 84 -8.17 -5.64 4.25
N GLY A 85 -9.22 -6.05 4.98
CA GLY A 85 -9.44 -7.45 5.30
C GLY A 85 -9.61 -8.33 4.06
N ARG A 86 -10.42 -7.89 3.10
CA ARG A 86 -10.63 -8.58 1.83
C ARG A 86 -9.36 -8.62 0.99
N PHE A 87 -8.70 -7.48 0.82
CA PHE A 87 -7.51 -7.37 -0.03
C PHE A 87 -6.36 -8.23 0.47
N VAL A 88 -6.02 -8.15 1.76
CA VAL A 88 -4.93 -8.93 2.35
C VAL A 88 -5.23 -10.43 2.28
N THR A 89 -6.48 -10.82 2.57
CA THR A 89 -6.91 -12.22 2.45
C THR A 89 -6.80 -12.72 1.01
N GLN A 90 -7.21 -11.91 0.04
CA GLN A 90 -7.16 -12.29 -1.37
C GLN A 90 -5.73 -12.41 -1.88
N VAL A 91 -4.86 -11.43 -1.60
CA VAL A 91 -3.43 -11.50 -1.93
C VAL A 91 -2.80 -12.75 -1.32
N GLY A 92 -3.11 -13.05 -0.05
CA GLY A 92 -2.62 -14.25 0.62
C GLY A 92 -3.09 -15.55 -0.05
N SER A 93 -4.36 -15.62 -0.43
CA SER A 93 -4.92 -16.77 -1.16
C SER A 93 -4.30 -16.94 -2.54
N ASP A 94 -4.13 -15.85 -3.28
CA ASP A 94 -3.52 -15.86 -4.61
C ASP A 94 -2.07 -16.36 -4.54
N LEU A 95 -1.30 -15.91 -3.53
CA LEU A 95 0.06 -16.39 -3.31
C LEU A 95 0.09 -17.86 -2.87
N ALA A 96 -0.80 -18.27 -1.97
CA ALA A 96 -0.88 -19.64 -1.48
C ALA A 96 -1.22 -20.65 -2.60
N SER A 97 -1.96 -20.22 -3.62
CA SER A 97 -2.32 -21.05 -4.78
C SER A 97 -1.16 -21.32 -5.75
N ARG A 98 -0.04 -20.58 -5.65
CA ARG A 98 1.13 -20.71 -6.50
C ARG A 98 2.13 -21.69 -5.91
N PRO A 99 2.93 -22.39 -6.74
CA PRO A 99 4.12 -23.08 -6.29
C PRO A 99 5.02 -22.14 -5.46
N GLU A 100 5.70 -22.68 -4.46
CA GLU A 100 6.49 -21.85 -3.55
C GLU A 100 7.58 -21.06 -4.27
N GLU A 101 8.21 -21.66 -5.26
CA GLU A 101 9.26 -21.07 -6.09
C GLU A 101 8.78 -19.89 -6.96
N ASP A 102 7.48 -19.82 -7.25
CA ASP A 102 6.85 -18.74 -8.04
C ASP A 102 6.30 -17.62 -7.14
N ARG A 103 6.43 -17.76 -5.82
CA ARG A 103 5.97 -16.72 -4.87
C ARG A 103 7.02 -15.64 -4.69
N PRO A 104 6.62 -14.35 -4.69
CA PRO A 104 7.54 -13.25 -4.43
C PRO A 104 8.28 -13.41 -3.10
N GLY A 105 9.59 -13.18 -3.12
CA GLY A 105 10.40 -13.14 -1.90
C GLY A 105 10.22 -11.85 -1.11
N ALA A 106 9.58 -10.83 -1.71
CA ALA A 106 9.23 -9.57 -1.06
C ALA A 106 7.79 -9.18 -1.40
N VAL A 107 6.96 -8.98 -0.38
CA VAL A 107 5.58 -8.49 -0.53
C VAL A 107 5.45 -7.18 0.23
N THR A 108 4.99 -6.14 -0.46
CA THR A 108 4.64 -4.86 0.16
C THR A 108 3.18 -4.55 -0.11
N VAL A 109 2.42 -4.36 0.95
CA VAL A 109 1.02 -3.92 0.90
C VAL A 109 0.99 -2.42 1.19
N LEU A 110 0.53 -1.64 0.23
CA LEU A 110 0.35 -0.19 0.33
C LEU A 110 -1.14 0.12 0.44
N VAL A 111 -1.54 0.80 1.51
CA VAL A 111 -2.90 1.31 1.70
C VAL A 111 -2.84 2.83 1.68
N MET A 112 -3.64 3.46 0.84
CA MET A 112 -3.74 4.91 0.73
C MET A 112 -5.20 5.36 0.84
N THR A 113 -5.45 6.31 1.75
CA THR A 113 -6.79 6.88 1.99
C THR A 113 -6.68 8.35 2.41
N ASP A 114 -7.71 9.14 2.13
CA ASP A 114 -7.89 10.48 2.67
C ASP A 114 -9.08 10.57 3.65
N GLY A 115 -9.77 9.43 3.87
CA GLY A 115 -10.98 9.32 4.67
C GLY A 115 -10.82 8.45 5.92
N MET A 116 -11.60 8.79 6.95
CA MET A 116 -11.74 7.94 8.13
C MET A 116 -12.70 6.80 7.84
N GLU A 117 -12.45 5.62 8.44
CA GLU A 117 -13.37 4.50 8.44
C GLU A 117 -14.80 4.92 8.84
N ASN A 118 -15.77 4.63 8.00
CA ASN A 118 -17.17 5.01 8.27
C ASN A 118 -18.24 4.06 7.71
N SER A 119 -17.86 3.02 6.97
CA SER A 119 -18.82 2.21 6.20
C SER A 119 -18.61 0.70 6.29
N SER A 120 -17.56 0.22 6.96
CA SER A 120 -17.28 -1.22 7.10
C SER A 120 -18.33 -1.95 7.93
N ARG A 121 -18.62 -3.22 7.57
CA ARG A 121 -19.66 -4.05 8.17
C ARG A 121 -19.20 -5.48 8.49
N GLU A 122 -18.12 -5.94 7.86
CA GLU A 122 -17.67 -7.33 7.93
C GLU A 122 -16.41 -7.47 8.80
N TRP A 123 -15.49 -6.50 8.72
CA TRP A 123 -14.22 -6.55 9.42
C TRP A 123 -14.18 -5.57 10.59
N THR A 124 -13.60 -6.02 11.69
CA THR A 124 -13.32 -5.18 12.86
C THR A 124 -11.86 -4.77 12.88
N VAL A 125 -11.55 -3.70 13.62
CA VAL A 125 -10.18 -3.26 13.85
C VAL A 125 -9.30 -4.40 14.38
N ASP A 126 -9.80 -5.19 15.34
CA ASP A 126 -9.04 -6.30 15.93
C ASP A 126 -8.78 -7.43 14.92
N ALA A 127 -9.73 -7.72 14.03
CA ALA A 127 -9.57 -8.72 12.99
C ALA A 127 -8.53 -8.27 11.95
N VAL A 128 -8.56 -7.00 11.52
CA VAL A 128 -7.57 -6.42 10.62
C VAL A 128 -6.19 -6.42 11.26
N ARG A 129 -6.08 -6.01 12.52
CA ARG A 129 -4.81 -6.02 13.28
C ARG A 129 -4.21 -7.42 13.38
N ALA A 130 -5.04 -8.41 13.70
CA ALA A 130 -4.59 -9.80 13.78
C ALA A 130 -4.12 -10.33 12.41
N LEU A 131 -4.81 -9.98 11.33
CA LEU A 131 -4.45 -10.37 9.97
C LEU A 131 -3.12 -9.74 9.54
N ILE A 132 -2.93 -8.43 9.72
CA ILE A 132 -1.68 -7.73 9.41
C ILE A 132 -0.51 -8.36 10.16
N ARG A 133 -0.66 -8.52 11.48
CA ARG A 133 0.35 -9.15 12.32
C ARG A 133 0.70 -10.55 11.85
N GLN A 134 -0.28 -11.36 11.50
CA GLN A 134 -0.04 -12.70 10.97
C GLN A 134 0.82 -12.67 9.70
N GLN A 135 0.53 -11.77 8.75
CA GLN A 135 1.29 -11.67 7.51
C GLN A 135 2.72 -11.17 7.76
N GLU A 136 2.91 -10.22 8.68
CA GLU A 136 4.25 -9.74 9.05
C GLU A 136 5.08 -10.83 9.74
N GLU A 137 4.52 -11.52 10.74
CA GLU A 137 5.25 -12.51 11.55
C GLU A 137 5.53 -13.81 10.79
N GLN A 138 4.57 -14.30 9.98
CA GLN A 138 4.69 -15.60 9.32
C GLN A 138 5.31 -15.52 7.92
N TYR A 139 5.07 -14.43 7.20
CA TYR A 139 5.45 -14.29 5.80
C TYR A 139 6.35 -13.10 5.51
N ALA A 140 6.75 -12.34 6.52
CA ALA A 140 7.61 -11.17 6.42
C ALA A 140 7.10 -10.10 5.42
N TRP A 141 5.78 -9.96 5.29
CA TRP A 141 5.19 -8.90 4.49
C TRP A 141 5.49 -7.54 5.10
N THR A 142 5.55 -6.53 4.26
CA THR A 142 5.71 -5.14 4.68
C THR A 142 4.40 -4.40 4.44
N PHE A 143 3.86 -3.78 5.48
CA PHE A 143 2.65 -2.97 5.37
C PHE A 143 3.00 -1.50 5.46
N VAL A 144 2.43 -0.69 4.57
CA VAL A 144 2.60 0.77 4.48
C VAL A 144 1.22 1.42 4.49
N PHE A 145 1.03 2.40 5.36
CA PHE A 145 -0.20 3.16 5.44
C PHE A 145 0.05 4.64 5.13
N LEU A 146 -0.66 5.18 4.15
CA LEU A 146 -0.64 6.60 3.77
C LEU A 146 -2.00 7.21 4.07
N GLY A 147 -2.03 8.16 5.01
CA GLY A 147 -3.26 8.86 5.40
C GLY A 147 -3.19 10.36 5.10
N ALA A 148 -4.15 10.87 4.32
CA ALA A 148 -4.22 12.30 4.04
C ALA A 148 -5.00 13.04 5.11
N ASN A 149 -4.52 14.22 5.52
CA ASN A 149 -5.22 15.13 6.45
C ASN A 149 -5.67 14.47 7.77
N MET A 150 -5.01 13.40 8.19
CA MET A 150 -5.27 12.68 9.43
C MET A 150 -3.96 12.37 10.15
N ASP A 151 -4.02 12.00 11.42
CA ASP A 151 -2.88 11.35 12.06
C ASP A 151 -2.75 9.90 11.57
N ALA A 152 -2.02 9.72 10.47
CA ALA A 152 -1.85 8.40 9.87
C ALA A 152 -1.08 7.43 10.78
N VAL A 153 -0.28 7.93 11.73
CA VAL A 153 0.41 7.09 12.70
C VAL A 153 -0.58 6.51 13.69
N ASP A 154 -1.44 7.35 14.28
CA ASP A 154 -2.45 6.90 15.23
C ASP A 154 -3.48 5.97 14.56
N VAL A 155 -4.00 6.36 13.39
CA VAL A 155 -4.98 5.56 12.65
C VAL A 155 -4.37 4.23 12.21
N GLY A 156 -3.19 4.26 11.59
CA GLY A 156 -2.50 3.06 11.12
C GLY A 156 -2.17 2.10 12.26
N THR A 157 -1.61 2.59 13.37
CA THR A 157 -1.25 1.74 14.52
C THR A 157 -2.48 1.13 15.19
N SER A 158 -3.61 1.82 15.20
CA SER A 158 -4.87 1.25 15.68
C SER A 158 -5.28 0.00 14.91
N MET A 159 -5.00 -0.04 13.61
CA MET A 159 -5.28 -1.17 12.70
C MET A 159 -4.14 -2.19 12.60
N GLY A 160 -2.99 -1.96 13.27
CA GLY A 160 -1.85 -2.88 13.29
C GLY A 160 -0.71 -2.53 12.34
N PHE A 161 -0.78 -1.43 11.60
CA PHE A 161 0.38 -0.95 10.83
C PHE A 161 1.48 -0.46 11.75
N SER A 162 2.73 -0.62 11.35
CA SER A 162 3.86 -0.10 12.11
C SER A 162 3.92 1.43 12.04
N ALA A 163 4.15 2.10 13.17
CA ALA A 163 4.24 3.56 13.25
C ALA A 163 5.31 4.14 12.32
N ASP A 164 6.42 3.45 12.14
CA ASP A 164 7.51 3.86 11.24
C ASP A 164 7.15 3.73 9.76
N ARG A 165 6.14 2.94 9.41
CA ARG A 165 5.62 2.72 8.06
C ARG A 165 4.23 3.32 7.81
N SER A 166 3.75 4.13 8.75
CA SER A 166 2.56 4.97 8.59
C SER A 166 3.00 6.40 8.33
N LEU A 167 2.46 7.06 7.30
CA LEU A 167 2.88 8.38 6.84
C LEU A 167 1.67 9.29 6.62
N THR A 168 1.66 10.41 7.34
CA THR A 168 0.70 11.49 7.11
C THR A 168 1.15 12.33 5.91
N TYR A 169 0.22 12.66 5.02
CA TYR A 169 0.47 13.59 3.93
C TYR A 169 -0.66 14.62 3.84
N ALA A 170 -0.36 15.84 3.36
CA ALA A 170 -1.38 16.81 3.04
C ALA A 170 -2.05 16.47 1.70
N ALA A 171 -3.36 16.67 1.61
CA ALA A 171 -4.11 16.52 0.36
C ALA A 171 -3.82 17.67 -0.61
N ALA A 172 -2.58 17.74 -1.11
CA ALA A 172 -2.11 18.73 -2.06
C ALA A 172 -1.10 18.08 -3.03
N PRO A 173 -0.98 18.60 -4.29
CA PRO A 173 -0.25 17.94 -5.38
C PRO A 173 1.17 17.49 -5.02
N ASP A 174 1.96 18.42 -4.45
CA ASP A 174 3.35 18.14 -4.10
C ASP A 174 3.46 17.08 -3.00
N GLN A 175 2.57 17.11 -2.00
CA GLN A 175 2.59 16.20 -0.86
C GLN A 175 2.13 14.80 -1.26
N VAL A 176 1.16 14.66 -2.16
CA VAL A 176 0.75 13.37 -2.73
C VAL A 176 1.92 12.74 -3.49
N ARG A 177 2.58 13.53 -4.35
CA ARG A 177 3.77 13.07 -5.08
C ARG A 177 4.90 12.65 -4.13
N ASN A 178 5.19 13.47 -3.11
CA ASN A 178 6.22 13.18 -2.11
C ASN A 178 5.90 11.90 -1.31
N ALA A 179 4.61 11.63 -1.01
CA ALA A 179 4.20 10.41 -0.33
C ALA A 179 4.53 9.15 -1.17
N TYR A 180 4.24 9.16 -2.47
CA TYR A 180 4.62 8.07 -3.36
C TYR A 180 6.13 7.94 -3.54
N GLU A 181 6.86 9.07 -3.61
CA GLU A 181 8.33 9.06 -3.64
C GLU A 181 8.91 8.45 -2.36
N ALA A 182 8.34 8.77 -1.19
CA ALA A 182 8.74 8.16 0.07
C ALA A 182 8.52 6.64 0.07
N VAL A 183 7.43 6.14 -0.53
CA VAL A 183 7.20 4.69 -0.72
C VAL A 183 8.26 4.08 -1.63
N SER A 184 8.61 4.70 -2.76
CA SER A 184 9.68 4.22 -3.65
C SER A 184 11.02 4.14 -2.93
N ASN A 185 11.36 5.14 -2.13
CA ASN A 185 12.57 5.17 -1.32
C ASN A 185 12.57 4.06 -0.26
N LEU A 186 11.43 3.84 0.43
CA LEU A 186 11.25 2.74 1.39
C LEU A 186 11.44 1.39 0.70
N GLN A 187 10.84 1.18 -0.48
CA GLN A 187 11.03 -0.05 -1.27
C GLN A 187 12.50 -0.28 -1.60
N THR A 188 13.19 0.76 -2.06
CA THR A 188 14.62 0.68 -2.41
C THR A 188 15.49 0.33 -1.20
N ARG A 189 15.25 0.97 -0.04
CA ARG A 189 15.93 0.64 1.22
C ARG A 189 15.59 -0.79 1.66
N GLY A 190 14.30 -1.15 1.57
CA GLY A 190 13.82 -2.49 1.94
C GLY A 190 14.50 -3.60 1.14
N ARG A 191 14.66 -3.45 -0.17
CA ARG A 191 15.39 -4.39 -1.03
C ARG A 191 16.85 -4.56 -0.58
N LYS A 192 17.54 -3.44 -0.28
CA LYS A 192 18.93 -3.47 0.21
C LYS A 192 19.02 -4.14 1.59
N SER A 193 18.10 -3.84 2.49
CA SER A 193 18.05 -4.41 3.84
C SER A 193 17.83 -5.92 3.81
N ARG A 194 16.85 -6.39 3.00
CA ARG A 194 16.59 -7.84 2.84
C ARG A 194 17.78 -8.59 2.28
N ARG A 195 18.44 -8.07 1.22
CA ARG A 195 19.68 -8.65 0.67
C ARG A 195 20.81 -8.74 1.70
N ALA A 196 20.83 -7.82 2.66
CA ALA A 196 21.81 -7.79 3.74
C ALA A 196 21.36 -8.54 5.01
N GLY A 197 20.21 -9.22 5.01
CA GLY A 197 19.63 -9.89 6.17
C GLY A 197 19.25 -8.95 7.31
N ARG A 198 18.94 -7.68 7.02
CA ARG A 198 18.60 -6.64 8.01
C ARG A 198 17.10 -6.32 7.96
N PRO A 199 16.51 -5.83 9.06
CA PRO A 199 15.15 -5.32 9.07
C PRO A 199 14.94 -4.20 8.04
N VAL A 200 13.72 -4.11 7.50
CA VAL A 200 13.33 -3.00 6.63
C VAL A 200 13.07 -1.77 7.49
N GLU A 201 13.81 -0.70 7.25
CA GLU A 201 13.64 0.58 7.92
C GLU A 201 12.39 1.30 7.38
N GLY A 202 11.70 2.04 8.25
CA GLY A 202 10.52 2.82 7.91
C GLY A 202 10.83 4.15 7.22
N PHE A 203 9.88 5.06 7.25
CA PHE A 203 10.03 6.41 6.70
C PHE A 203 11.01 7.25 7.52
N THR A 204 11.86 7.98 6.85
CA THR A 204 12.82 8.91 7.46
C THR A 204 12.12 10.20 7.92
N THR A 205 12.76 10.94 8.82
CA THR A 205 12.28 12.28 9.23
C THR A 205 12.11 13.21 8.04
N GLY A 206 13.07 13.22 7.09
CA GLY A 206 12.98 14.06 5.89
C GLY A 206 11.80 13.72 4.99
N GLU A 207 11.45 12.43 4.83
CA GLU A 207 10.27 12.00 4.10
C GLU A 207 8.98 12.47 4.81
N ARG A 208 8.91 12.34 6.13
CA ARG A 208 7.78 12.85 6.93
C ARG A 208 7.61 14.37 6.82
N ASP A 209 8.71 15.11 6.91
CA ASP A 209 8.70 16.58 6.81
C ASP A 209 8.26 17.06 5.43
N SER A 210 8.63 16.32 4.36
CA SER A 210 8.27 16.66 2.97
C SER A 210 6.79 16.44 2.64
N THR A 211 6.11 15.58 3.39
CA THR A 211 4.70 15.24 3.19
C THR A 211 3.76 15.97 4.15
N ALA A 212 4.30 16.52 5.25
CA ALA A 212 3.51 17.17 6.29
C ALA A 212 2.69 18.35 5.75
N PRO A 213 1.52 18.63 6.35
CA PRO A 213 0.79 19.87 6.13
C PRO A 213 1.67 21.08 6.46
N ARG A 214 1.66 22.09 5.57
CA ARG A 214 2.38 23.37 5.78
C ARG A 214 1.47 24.42 6.38
#